data_917c72e870d12a52ee49f09cf5686860
#
_entry.id   917c72e870d12a52ee49f09cf5686860
#
_cell.length_a   1.000
_cell.length_b   1.000
_cell.length_c   1.000
_cell.angle_alpha   90.00
_cell.angle_beta   90.00
_cell.angle_gamma   90.00
#
_symmetry.space_group_name_H-M   'P 1'
#
loop_
_entity.id
_entity.type
_entity.pdbx_description
1 polymer ?
#
loop_
_entity_poly.entity_id
_entity_poly.type
_entity_poly.pdbx_seq_one_letter_code
_entity_poly.pdbx_strand_id
1 'polypeptide(L)'
;MNKQDVTMQLYTTRHFQPYEPILKFLSNSGIVNIELFGLESMNIDEFKSMMDQSNITSKSTHVGFESLSDSNNIINRANTMNIKHIIVPAPPARKDAEFKNTFDMDEEEWMDFGKKLSSHVSTFEDAGLTLGYHNHSYEFKALPSGKLPIECMMDHNEKLKLEIDLGWTIAGGADPIPWIQKYSNKIIGC
;
A
#
# COMPACT_ATOMS: atom_id res chain seq x y z
N MET A 1 -11.91 -16.84 -9.21
CA MET A 1 -11.58 -15.40 -9.19
C MET A 1 -12.45 -14.72 -10.23
N ASN A 2 -13.29 -13.79 -9.84
CA ASN A 2 -14.12 -13.04 -10.78
C ASN A 2 -13.27 -11.93 -11.40
N LYS A 3 -13.61 -11.48 -12.64
CA LYS A 3 -12.91 -10.33 -13.26
C LYS A 3 -12.93 -9.06 -12.38
N GLN A 4 -13.98 -8.93 -11.56
CA GLN A 4 -14.15 -7.81 -10.62
C GLN A 4 -13.20 -7.86 -9.42
N ASP A 5 -12.52 -8.99 -9.19
CA ASP A 5 -11.54 -9.15 -8.12
C ASP A 5 -10.12 -8.78 -8.57
N VAL A 6 -9.94 -8.57 -9.89
CA VAL A 6 -8.63 -8.19 -10.45
C VAL A 6 -8.50 -6.67 -10.42
N THR A 7 -7.43 -6.21 -9.81
CA THR A 7 -7.08 -4.78 -9.70
C THR A 7 -5.72 -4.53 -10.34
N MET A 8 -5.61 -3.50 -11.17
CA MET A 8 -4.34 -3.08 -11.75
C MET A 8 -3.72 -1.97 -10.91
N GLN A 9 -2.53 -2.20 -10.38
CA GLN A 9 -1.80 -1.20 -9.62
C GLN A 9 -1.16 -0.18 -10.57
N LEU A 10 -1.61 1.08 -10.49
CA LEU A 10 -1.22 2.14 -11.43
C LEU A 10 0.24 2.58 -11.31
N TYR A 11 0.91 2.33 -10.19
CA TYR A 11 2.33 2.63 -10.07
C TYR A 11 3.16 1.92 -11.14
N THR A 12 2.71 0.77 -11.63
CA THR A 12 3.32 0.05 -12.77
C THR A 12 3.38 0.92 -14.03
N THR A 13 2.42 1.83 -14.19
CA THR A 13 2.31 2.71 -15.36
C THR A 13 2.83 4.14 -15.11
N ARG A 14 3.53 4.39 -13.99
CA ARG A 14 3.99 5.72 -13.56
C ARG A 14 4.81 6.51 -14.59
N HIS A 15 5.45 5.79 -15.52
CA HIS A 15 6.24 6.40 -16.59
C HIS A 15 5.46 6.58 -17.91
N PHE A 16 4.20 6.14 -17.93
CA PHE A 16 3.34 6.27 -19.10
C PHE A 16 2.26 7.32 -18.82
N GLN A 17 2.48 8.51 -19.33
CA GLN A 17 1.55 9.64 -19.22
C GLN A 17 1.08 10.04 -20.62
N PRO A 18 -0.14 10.55 -20.79
CA PRO A 18 -1.18 10.75 -19.78
C PRO A 18 -1.91 9.45 -19.40
N TYR A 19 -2.65 9.46 -18.26
CA TYR A 19 -3.38 8.27 -17.79
C TYR A 19 -4.65 7.93 -18.57
N GLU A 20 -5.29 8.89 -19.23
CA GLU A 20 -6.56 8.66 -19.91
C GLU A 20 -6.53 7.50 -20.93
N PRO A 21 -5.53 7.38 -21.83
CA PRO A 21 -5.43 6.23 -22.74
C PRO A 21 -5.24 4.90 -22.00
N ILE A 22 -4.54 4.91 -20.85
CA ILE A 22 -4.30 3.71 -20.05
C ILE A 22 -5.62 3.24 -19.43
N LEU A 23 -6.38 4.15 -18.81
CA LEU A 23 -7.67 3.81 -18.21
C LEU A 23 -8.65 3.27 -19.25
N LYS A 24 -8.71 3.86 -20.43
CA LYS A 24 -9.51 3.35 -21.55
C LYS A 24 -9.07 1.97 -22.02
N PHE A 25 -7.76 1.74 -22.11
CA PHE A 25 -7.21 0.41 -22.46
C PHE A 25 -7.57 -0.66 -21.43
N LEU A 26 -7.42 -0.36 -20.14
CA LEU A 26 -7.78 -1.27 -19.05
C LEU A 26 -9.27 -1.63 -19.09
N SER A 27 -10.12 -0.62 -19.19
CA SER A 27 -11.58 -0.80 -19.27
C SER A 27 -11.97 -1.68 -20.48
N ASN A 28 -11.43 -1.40 -21.67
CA ASN A 28 -11.67 -2.18 -22.88
C ASN A 28 -11.15 -3.63 -22.75
N SER A 29 -10.15 -3.87 -21.92
CA SER A 29 -9.61 -5.20 -21.62
C SER A 29 -10.40 -5.92 -20.53
N GLY A 30 -11.43 -5.27 -19.95
CA GLY A 30 -12.29 -5.81 -18.90
C GLY A 30 -11.71 -5.68 -17.49
N ILE A 31 -10.64 -4.89 -17.30
CA ILE A 31 -10.10 -4.51 -15.99
C ILE A 31 -10.75 -3.19 -15.58
N VAL A 32 -11.65 -3.27 -14.62
CA VAL A 32 -12.46 -2.13 -14.17
C VAL A 32 -12.04 -1.59 -12.80
N ASN A 33 -11.11 -2.25 -12.14
CA ASN A 33 -10.57 -1.81 -10.85
C ASN A 33 -9.10 -1.49 -10.99
N ILE A 34 -8.69 -0.38 -10.37
CA ILE A 34 -7.30 0.03 -10.25
C ILE A 34 -6.95 0.28 -8.78
N GLU A 35 -5.68 0.19 -8.47
CA GLU A 35 -5.13 0.74 -7.25
C GLU A 35 -4.39 2.02 -7.57
N LEU A 36 -4.68 3.09 -6.84
CA LEU A 36 -4.06 4.40 -7.00
C LEU A 36 -2.72 4.48 -6.24
N PHE A 37 -1.96 5.51 -6.53
CA PHE A 37 -0.79 5.90 -5.75
C PHE A 37 -0.67 7.42 -5.74
N GLY A 38 -0.05 7.97 -4.68
CA GLY A 38 0.17 9.41 -4.57
C GLY A 38 -1.13 10.21 -4.41
N LEU A 39 -2.14 9.62 -3.75
CA LEU A 39 -3.43 10.25 -3.52
C LEU A 39 -3.29 11.63 -2.90
N GLU A 40 -2.32 11.80 -2.00
CA GLU A 40 -2.07 13.03 -1.26
C GLU A 40 -1.74 14.24 -2.13
N SER A 41 -1.20 14.00 -3.33
CA SER A 41 -0.78 15.06 -4.28
C SER A 41 -1.55 15.07 -5.61
N MET A 42 -2.47 14.12 -5.79
CA MET A 42 -3.23 13.95 -7.04
C MET A 42 -4.23 15.10 -7.27
N ASN A 43 -4.46 15.51 -8.50
CA ASN A 43 -5.62 16.33 -8.85
C ASN A 43 -6.88 15.44 -8.84
N ILE A 44 -7.59 15.43 -7.72
CA ILE A 44 -8.72 14.52 -7.47
C ILE A 44 -9.85 14.68 -8.47
N ASP A 45 -10.26 15.91 -8.76
CA ASP A 45 -11.41 16.16 -9.63
C ASP A 45 -11.14 15.72 -11.06
N GLU A 46 -9.96 16.04 -11.56
CA GLU A 46 -9.52 15.62 -12.89
C GLU A 46 -9.39 14.10 -12.99
N PHE A 47 -8.73 13.48 -12.02
CA PHE A 47 -8.50 12.02 -12.05
C PHE A 47 -9.81 11.25 -11.88
N LYS A 48 -10.69 11.69 -10.98
CA LYS A 48 -12.02 11.11 -10.83
C LYS A 48 -12.83 11.20 -12.12
N SER A 49 -12.80 12.36 -12.80
CA SER A 49 -13.47 12.53 -14.09
C SER A 49 -12.96 11.54 -15.14
N MET A 50 -11.64 11.33 -15.22
CA MET A 50 -11.05 10.33 -16.15
C MET A 50 -11.48 8.90 -15.80
N MET A 51 -11.53 8.56 -14.52
CA MET A 51 -12.00 7.25 -14.06
C MET A 51 -13.47 7.01 -14.41
N ASP A 52 -14.34 7.98 -14.13
CA ASP A 52 -15.77 7.91 -14.40
C ASP A 52 -16.05 7.76 -15.91
N GLN A 53 -15.35 8.53 -16.79
CA GLN A 53 -15.43 8.41 -18.24
C GLN A 53 -14.95 7.06 -18.78
N SER A 54 -14.07 6.39 -18.06
CA SER A 54 -13.52 5.08 -18.42
C SER A 54 -14.25 3.92 -17.76
N ASN A 55 -15.28 4.16 -16.94
CA ASN A 55 -15.95 3.15 -16.09
C ASN A 55 -14.95 2.38 -15.22
N ILE A 56 -13.96 3.06 -14.67
CA ILE A 56 -12.94 2.51 -13.77
C ILE A 56 -13.24 2.95 -12.34
N THR A 57 -13.01 2.06 -11.39
CA THR A 57 -13.13 2.34 -9.94
C THR A 57 -11.83 2.03 -9.22
N SER A 58 -11.69 2.56 -8.01
CA SER A 58 -10.59 2.20 -7.10
C SER A 58 -11.10 2.00 -5.69
N LYS A 59 -10.58 1.00 -5.00
CA LYS A 59 -10.87 0.77 -3.57
C LYS A 59 -9.66 1.00 -2.69
N SER A 60 -8.47 1.06 -3.27
CA SER A 60 -7.20 1.18 -2.55
C SER A 60 -6.27 2.22 -3.18
N THR A 61 -5.37 2.74 -2.37
CA THR A 61 -4.33 3.67 -2.80
C THR A 61 -3.08 3.54 -1.96
N HIS A 62 -1.92 3.64 -2.61
CA HIS A 62 -0.67 3.85 -1.91
C HIS A 62 -0.48 5.33 -1.56
N VAL A 63 -0.04 5.60 -0.33
CA VAL A 63 0.35 6.93 0.17
C VAL A 63 1.70 6.84 0.88
N GLY A 64 2.50 7.89 0.80
CA GLY A 64 3.76 7.95 1.55
C GLY A 64 3.53 7.97 3.06
N PHE A 65 4.42 7.33 3.84
CA PHE A 65 4.29 7.30 5.30
C PHE A 65 4.24 8.72 5.91
N GLU A 66 5.07 9.64 5.43
CA GLU A 66 5.11 11.01 5.94
C GLU A 66 3.79 11.76 5.71
N SER A 67 3.04 11.40 4.68
CA SER A 67 1.74 12.01 4.37
C SER A 67 0.67 11.66 5.40
N LEU A 68 0.86 10.62 6.21
CA LEU A 68 -0.06 10.27 7.30
C LEU A 68 -0.15 11.37 8.38
N SER A 69 0.84 12.26 8.45
CA SER A 69 0.79 13.43 9.33
C SER A 69 -0.37 14.38 8.99
N ASP A 70 -0.86 14.38 7.74
CA ASP A 70 -2.06 15.10 7.31
C ASP A 70 -3.19 14.10 6.96
N SER A 71 -3.58 13.31 7.96
CA SER A 71 -4.62 12.29 7.82
C SER A 71 -5.95 12.86 7.30
N ASN A 72 -6.29 14.09 7.70
CA ASN A 72 -7.54 14.74 7.26
C ASN A 72 -7.56 14.96 5.74
N ASN A 73 -6.46 15.37 5.14
CA ASN A 73 -6.36 15.51 3.69
C ASN A 73 -6.55 14.15 3.01
N ILE A 74 -5.86 13.11 3.48
CA ILE A 74 -5.98 11.75 2.93
C ILE A 74 -7.43 11.25 3.03
N ILE A 75 -8.06 11.39 4.20
CA ILE A 75 -9.44 10.95 4.46
C ILE A 75 -10.43 11.66 3.53
N ASN A 76 -10.34 12.98 3.40
CA ASN A 76 -11.21 13.74 2.52
C ASN A 76 -11.09 13.30 1.07
N ARG A 77 -9.86 13.10 0.59
CA ARG A 77 -9.57 12.66 -0.78
C ARG A 77 -10.03 11.23 -1.02
N ALA A 78 -9.79 10.33 -0.06
CA ALA A 78 -10.25 8.95 -0.11
C ALA A 78 -11.79 8.87 -0.17
N ASN A 79 -12.49 9.67 0.61
CA ASN A 79 -13.95 9.74 0.58
C ASN A 79 -14.46 10.24 -0.77
N THR A 80 -13.85 11.28 -1.35
CA THR A 80 -14.21 11.80 -2.67
C THR A 80 -14.03 10.73 -3.77
N MET A 81 -13.00 9.91 -3.67
CA MET A 81 -12.67 8.85 -4.62
C MET A 81 -13.33 7.49 -4.32
N ASN A 82 -14.12 7.38 -3.24
CA ASN A 82 -14.69 6.13 -2.72
C ASN A 82 -13.65 5.04 -2.38
N ILE A 83 -12.45 5.45 -2.00
CA ILE A 83 -11.38 4.56 -1.55
C ILE A 83 -11.70 4.05 -0.15
N LYS A 84 -11.32 2.81 0.15
CA LYS A 84 -11.54 2.14 1.44
C LYS A 84 -10.24 1.74 2.12
N HIS A 85 -9.18 1.50 1.36
CA HIS A 85 -7.91 1.01 1.88
C HIS A 85 -6.79 2.02 1.57
N ILE A 86 -6.18 2.52 2.64
CA ILE A 86 -4.99 3.36 2.60
C ILE A 86 -3.79 2.47 2.89
N ILE A 87 -2.83 2.42 2.00
CA ILE A 87 -1.72 1.49 2.05
C ILE A 87 -0.40 2.25 2.01
N VAL A 88 0.47 1.97 2.97
CA VAL A 88 1.83 2.52 3.01
C VAL A 88 2.77 1.50 2.40
N PRO A 89 3.47 1.84 1.28
CA PRO A 89 4.29 0.87 0.56
C PRO A 89 5.72 0.77 1.06
N ALA A 90 6.16 1.65 1.93
CA ALA A 90 7.54 1.65 2.42
C ALA A 90 7.68 2.47 3.70
N PRO A 91 8.70 2.18 4.53
CA PRO A 91 9.13 3.09 5.58
C PRO A 91 9.57 4.45 5.01
N PRO A 92 9.65 5.49 5.85
CA PRO A 92 10.10 6.80 5.41
C PRO A 92 11.54 6.75 4.87
N ALA A 93 11.81 7.56 3.85
CA ALA A 93 13.17 7.74 3.36
C ALA A 93 14.07 8.32 4.47
N ARG A 94 15.21 7.69 4.71
CA ARG A 94 16.18 8.21 5.69
C ARG A 94 16.85 9.47 5.13
N LYS A 95 16.63 10.60 5.79
CA LYS A 95 17.15 11.90 5.34
C LYS A 95 18.66 12.08 5.58
N ASP A 96 19.25 11.28 6.45
CA ASP A 96 20.62 11.39 6.95
C ASP A 96 21.58 10.34 6.38
N ALA A 97 21.11 9.53 5.48
CA ALA A 97 21.91 8.46 4.90
C ALA A 97 22.30 8.79 3.46
N GLU A 98 23.50 9.24 3.27
CA GLU A 98 24.18 9.18 1.99
C GLU A 98 24.18 7.71 1.52
N PHE A 99 23.18 7.32 0.68
CA PHE A 99 23.00 5.97 0.10
C PHE A 99 22.57 4.82 1.04
N LYS A 100 22.11 5.05 2.25
CA LYS A 100 21.52 3.98 3.04
C LYS A 100 20.07 3.76 2.62
N ASN A 101 19.85 2.63 1.93
CA ASN A 101 18.54 2.15 1.56
C ASN A 101 17.72 1.84 2.84
N THR A 102 16.41 1.86 2.74
CA THR A 102 15.44 1.30 3.71
C THR A 102 15.83 -0.11 4.19
N PHE A 103 16.70 -0.80 3.44
CA PHE A 103 17.22 -2.13 3.68
C PHE A 103 18.18 -2.25 4.87
N ASP A 104 18.67 -1.15 5.42
CA ASP A 104 19.66 -1.14 6.50
C ASP A 104 19.04 -0.86 7.89
N MET A 105 17.69 -0.90 7.99
CA MET A 105 17.00 -0.77 9.28
C MET A 105 17.28 -2.01 10.15
N ASP A 106 17.62 -1.77 11.41
CA ASP A 106 17.75 -2.84 12.39
C ASP A 106 16.39 -3.25 12.98
N GLU A 107 16.42 -4.21 13.92
CA GLU A 107 15.19 -4.73 14.53
C GLU A 107 14.40 -3.65 15.28
N GLU A 108 15.09 -2.79 16.03
CA GLU A 108 14.47 -1.72 16.82
C GLU A 108 13.81 -0.68 15.90
N GLU A 109 14.47 -0.32 14.81
CA GLU A 109 13.96 0.61 13.80
C GLU A 109 12.71 0.06 13.10
N TRP A 110 12.68 -1.25 12.77
CA TRP A 110 11.49 -1.88 12.20
C TRP A 110 10.32 -1.96 13.19
N MET A 111 10.60 -2.26 14.45
CA MET A 111 9.60 -2.26 15.53
C MET A 111 9.04 -0.85 15.75
N ASP A 112 9.90 0.17 15.76
CA ASP A 112 9.50 1.57 15.93
C ASP A 112 8.65 2.06 14.75
N PHE A 113 9.04 1.71 13.52
CA PHE A 113 8.23 1.98 12.35
C PHE A 113 6.86 1.33 12.44
N GLY A 114 6.77 0.05 12.82
CA GLY A 114 5.51 -0.66 13.00
C GLY A 114 4.61 0.01 14.05
N LYS A 115 5.17 0.47 15.17
CA LYS A 115 4.45 1.24 16.20
C LYS A 115 3.93 2.57 15.67
N LYS A 116 4.78 3.34 14.98
CA LYS A 116 4.41 4.62 14.38
C LYS A 116 3.31 4.46 13.35
N LEU A 117 3.43 3.49 12.44
CA LEU A 117 2.39 3.20 11.46
C LEU A 117 1.08 2.80 12.15
N SER A 118 1.15 1.93 13.14
CA SER A 118 -0.01 1.46 13.89
C SER A 118 -0.71 2.57 14.69
N SER A 119 0.00 3.62 15.10
CA SER A 119 -0.59 4.74 15.82
C SER A 119 -1.61 5.54 15.00
N HIS A 120 -1.55 5.45 13.67
CA HIS A 120 -2.51 6.08 12.77
C HIS A 120 -3.77 5.23 12.52
N VAL A 121 -3.78 3.95 12.88
CA VAL A 121 -4.89 3.02 12.53
C VAL A 121 -6.24 3.53 13.00
N SER A 122 -6.36 3.97 14.26
CA SER A 122 -7.63 4.44 14.82
C SER A 122 -8.18 5.64 14.05
N THR A 123 -7.33 6.58 13.63
CA THR A 123 -7.74 7.76 12.88
C THR A 123 -8.44 7.39 11.56
N PHE A 124 -7.90 6.41 10.85
CA PHE A 124 -8.50 5.92 9.60
C PHE A 124 -9.74 5.07 9.86
N GLU A 125 -9.73 4.21 10.89
CA GLU A 125 -10.91 3.40 11.27
C GLU A 125 -12.11 4.28 11.64
N ASP A 126 -11.90 5.34 12.42
CA ASP A 126 -12.96 6.29 12.81
C ASP A 126 -13.58 6.98 11.59
N ALA A 127 -12.83 7.09 10.50
CA ALA A 127 -13.30 7.59 9.21
C ALA A 127 -13.89 6.51 8.29
N GLY A 128 -14.00 5.25 8.75
CA GLY A 128 -14.50 4.12 7.96
C GLY A 128 -13.52 3.61 6.90
N LEU A 129 -12.23 3.90 7.06
CA LEU A 129 -11.14 3.45 6.21
C LEU A 129 -10.28 2.40 6.93
N THR A 130 -9.51 1.64 6.19
CA THR A 130 -8.47 0.77 6.77
C THR A 130 -7.09 1.31 6.44
N LEU A 131 -6.15 1.16 7.37
CA LEU A 131 -4.75 1.40 7.13
C LEU A 131 -4.00 0.07 6.99
N GLY A 132 -3.20 -0.05 5.95
CA GLY A 132 -2.41 -1.25 5.68
C GLY A 132 -0.97 -0.93 5.28
N TYR A 133 -0.19 -1.99 5.18
CA TYR A 133 1.18 -1.96 4.68
C TYR A 133 1.31 -2.87 3.45
N HIS A 134 2.11 -2.49 2.48
CA HIS A 134 2.49 -3.28 1.32
C HIS A 134 3.97 -3.65 1.41
N ASN A 135 4.29 -4.94 1.33
CA ASN A 135 5.66 -5.41 1.41
C ASN A 135 6.40 -5.41 0.08
N HIS A 136 7.72 -5.30 0.19
CA HIS A 136 8.68 -5.59 -0.86
C HIS A 136 9.52 -6.82 -0.47
N SER A 137 10.68 -6.98 -1.09
CA SER A 137 11.57 -8.13 -0.85
C SER A 137 12.38 -8.01 0.45
N TYR A 138 12.64 -6.81 0.91
CA TYR A 138 13.53 -6.58 2.05
C TYR A 138 12.88 -6.93 3.39
N GLU A 139 11.55 -6.93 3.50
CA GLU A 139 10.87 -7.35 4.72
C GLU A 139 10.98 -8.85 4.98
N PHE A 140 11.41 -9.62 3.99
CA PHE A 140 11.63 -11.06 4.06
C PHE A 140 13.11 -11.46 4.14
N LYS A 141 14.02 -10.50 4.31
CA LYS A 141 15.45 -10.77 4.57
C LYS A 141 15.69 -10.76 6.06
N ALA A 142 16.25 -11.86 6.58
CA ALA A 142 16.50 -12.00 8.01
C ALA A 142 17.46 -10.91 8.51
N LEU A 143 17.07 -10.30 9.60
CA LEU A 143 17.91 -9.38 10.39
C LEU A 143 19.03 -10.17 11.10
N PRO A 144 20.07 -9.52 11.63
CA PRO A 144 21.12 -10.19 12.40
C PRO A 144 20.58 -11.02 13.60
N SER A 145 19.42 -10.64 14.13
CA SER A 145 18.71 -11.39 15.20
C SER A 145 18.03 -12.68 14.71
N GLY A 146 17.91 -12.88 13.41
CA GLY A 146 17.15 -13.96 12.78
C GLY A 146 15.67 -13.67 12.57
N LYS A 147 15.14 -12.56 13.10
CA LYS A 147 13.76 -12.13 12.84
C LYS A 147 13.64 -11.52 11.45
N LEU A 148 12.42 -11.51 10.93
CA LEU A 148 12.12 -10.83 9.67
C LEU A 148 11.49 -9.46 9.94
N PRO A 149 11.85 -8.43 9.16
CA PRO A 149 11.25 -7.09 9.25
C PRO A 149 9.72 -7.09 9.26
N ILE A 150 9.10 -7.92 8.41
CA ILE A 150 7.64 -8.04 8.35
C ILE A 150 7.03 -8.45 9.69
N GLU A 151 7.70 -9.31 10.47
CA GLU A 151 7.24 -9.73 11.80
C GLU A 151 7.41 -8.59 12.81
N CYS A 152 8.58 -7.96 12.81
CA CYS A 152 8.87 -6.84 13.69
C CYS A 152 7.83 -5.71 13.55
N MET A 153 7.36 -5.48 12.34
CA MET A 153 6.40 -4.41 12.03
C MET A 153 4.95 -4.83 12.30
N MET A 154 4.53 -6.02 11.82
CA MET A 154 3.12 -6.40 11.80
C MET A 154 2.58 -6.89 13.15
N ASP A 155 3.44 -7.26 14.09
CA ASP A 155 3.01 -7.85 15.36
C ASP A 155 2.58 -6.81 16.42
N HIS A 156 2.63 -5.50 16.09
CA HIS A 156 2.33 -4.42 17.04
C HIS A 156 0.87 -3.96 17.09
N ASN A 157 0.09 -4.24 16.04
CA ASN A 157 -1.32 -3.89 16.02
C ASN A 157 -2.11 -4.88 15.16
N GLU A 158 -3.08 -5.55 15.76
CA GLU A 158 -3.93 -6.51 15.05
C GLU A 158 -4.81 -5.88 13.97
N LYS A 159 -5.14 -4.59 14.11
CA LYS A 159 -5.98 -3.84 13.16
C LYS A 159 -5.21 -3.34 11.94
N LEU A 160 -3.88 -3.20 12.03
CA LEU A 160 -3.07 -2.88 10.86
C LEU A 160 -3.21 -3.99 9.83
N LYS A 161 -3.61 -3.61 8.61
CA LYS A 161 -3.84 -4.54 7.51
C LYS A 161 -2.58 -4.75 6.67
N LEU A 162 -2.63 -5.78 5.83
CA LEU A 162 -1.54 -6.17 4.95
C LEU A 162 -2.06 -6.34 3.52
N GLU A 163 -1.47 -5.64 2.60
CA GLU A 163 -1.48 -5.98 1.19
C GLU A 163 -0.21 -6.78 0.91
N ILE A 164 -0.36 -8.11 0.84
CA ILE A 164 0.79 -8.99 0.67
C ILE A 164 1.17 -9.11 -0.81
N ASP A 165 2.34 -8.61 -1.19
CA ASP A 165 2.89 -8.84 -2.52
C ASP A 165 3.63 -10.18 -2.56
N LEU A 166 3.02 -11.15 -3.24
CA LEU A 166 3.55 -12.52 -3.35
C LEU A 166 4.82 -12.56 -4.19
N GLY A 167 4.91 -11.71 -5.23
CA GLY A 167 6.09 -11.60 -6.09
C GLY A 167 7.29 -11.08 -5.31
N TRP A 168 7.11 -10.03 -4.54
CA TRP A 168 8.15 -9.49 -3.67
C TRP A 168 8.51 -10.43 -2.52
N THR A 169 7.54 -11.16 -1.96
CA THR A 169 7.81 -12.20 -0.95
C THR A 169 8.77 -13.26 -1.50
N ILE A 170 8.49 -13.78 -2.71
CA ILE A 170 9.35 -14.73 -3.41
C ILE A 170 10.72 -14.11 -3.72
N ALA A 171 10.76 -12.88 -4.21
CA ALA A 171 12.01 -12.17 -4.48
C ALA A 171 12.86 -11.94 -3.23
N GLY A 172 12.22 -11.86 -2.06
CA GLY A 172 12.87 -11.84 -0.74
C GLY A 172 13.41 -13.19 -0.28
N GLY A 173 13.11 -14.27 -1.01
CA GLY A 173 13.54 -15.63 -0.69
C GLY A 173 12.59 -16.41 0.20
N ALA A 174 11.38 -15.92 0.44
CA ALA A 174 10.38 -16.58 1.27
C ALA A 174 9.30 -17.29 0.45
N ASP A 175 8.78 -18.41 0.97
CA ASP A 175 7.56 -19.01 0.47
C ASP A 175 6.35 -18.20 0.95
N PRO A 176 5.49 -17.68 0.06
CA PRO A 176 4.36 -16.84 0.45
C PRO A 176 3.25 -17.59 1.22
N ILE A 177 3.13 -18.90 1.06
CA ILE A 177 2.02 -19.67 1.64
C ILE A 177 1.96 -19.58 3.17
N PRO A 178 3.07 -19.80 3.93
CA PRO A 178 3.05 -19.61 5.37
C PRO A 178 2.66 -18.21 5.82
N TRP A 179 3.02 -17.18 5.04
CA TRP A 179 2.72 -15.78 5.37
C TRP A 179 1.26 -15.45 5.14
N ILE A 180 0.65 -15.96 4.06
CA ILE A 180 -0.80 -15.87 3.84
C ILE A 180 -1.56 -16.52 4.99
N GLN A 181 -1.12 -17.68 5.46
CA GLN A 181 -1.74 -18.38 6.58
C GLN A 181 -1.57 -17.59 7.90
N LYS A 182 -0.34 -17.14 8.18
CA LYS A 182 -0.02 -16.38 9.41
C LYS A 182 -0.84 -15.09 9.53
N TYR A 183 -0.98 -14.34 8.45
CA TYR A 183 -1.64 -13.03 8.45
C TYR A 183 -3.03 -13.05 7.78
N SER A 184 -3.67 -14.21 7.68
CA SER A 184 -4.95 -14.37 6.98
C SER A 184 -6.05 -13.40 7.42
N ASN A 185 -6.07 -13.01 8.71
CA ASN A 185 -7.01 -12.04 9.27
C ASN A 185 -6.65 -10.57 9.02
N LYS A 186 -5.44 -10.32 8.52
CA LYS A 186 -4.93 -8.96 8.22
C LYS A 186 -4.92 -8.66 6.73
N ILE A 187 -4.89 -9.68 5.87
CA ILE A 187 -4.74 -9.50 4.42
C ILE A 187 -6.01 -8.87 3.83
N ILE A 188 -5.83 -7.78 3.09
CA ILE A 188 -6.87 -7.04 2.35
C ILE A 188 -6.65 -7.06 0.84
N GLY A 189 -5.48 -7.46 0.38
CA GLY A 189 -5.10 -7.58 -1.03
C GLY A 189 -3.83 -8.40 -1.22
N CYS A 190 -3.65 -8.91 -2.44
CA CYS A 190 -2.45 -9.63 -2.86
C CYS A 190 -2.21 -9.48 -4.37
#